data_56af3a8c64571764df02da0b9a1ca0b8
#
_entry.id   56af3a8c64571764df02da0b9a1ca0b8
#
_cell.length_a   1.000
_cell.length_b   1.000
_cell.length_c   1.000
_cell.angle_alpha   90.00
_cell.angle_beta   90.00
_cell.angle_gamma   90.00
#
_symmetry.space_group_name_H-M   'P 1'
#
loop_
_entity.id
_entity.type
_entity.pdbx_description
1 polymer ?
#
loop_
_entity_poly.entity_id
_entity_poly.type
_entity_poly.pdbx_seq_one_letter_code
_entity_poly.pdbx_strand_id
1 'polypeptide(L)'
;SLIEQFHTMQDHYLQTEPQGMITMSITSRYYIFVAKAVAKMANLLKEHNYFIRLQEGKVSDIIQDVAARRSQLGFISYYDTNAEFIQHELERFNLEFHSLCSNQLHVFLSKNHPLAKEPNITLSMLSPYPYIFYDGGNDPYGYTEEVFFPVHPQKSIAVSDRSSMLNIIR
;
A
#
# COMPACT_ATOMS: atom_id res chain seq x y z
N SER A 1 16.01 5.76 8.22
CA SER A 1 15.14 4.57 8.16
C SER A 1 13.73 4.91 8.67
N LEU A 2 12.72 4.07 8.36
CA LEU A 2 11.35 4.23 8.89
C LEU A 2 11.34 4.34 10.42
N ILE A 3 12.25 3.64 11.07
CA ILE A 3 12.44 3.65 12.53
C ILE A 3 13.02 5.00 12.99
N GLU A 4 13.95 5.58 12.27
CA GLU A 4 14.52 6.90 12.60
C GLU A 4 13.50 8.02 12.43
N GLN A 5 12.71 8.00 11.36
CA GLN A 5 11.62 8.94 11.16
C GLN A 5 10.56 8.81 12.26
N PHE A 6 10.28 7.56 12.68
CA PHE A 6 9.40 7.31 13.80
C PHE A 6 9.95 7.86 15.12
N HIS A 7 11.24 7.67 15.41
CA HIS A 7 11.86 8.25 16.61
C HIS A 7 11.83 9.77 16.60
N THR A 8 12.08 10.40 15.46
CA THR A 8 11.98 11.87 15.32
C THR A 8 10.54 12.37 15.59
N MET A 9 9.55 11.67 15.07
CA MET A 9 8.14 11.97 15.36
C MET A 9 7.80 11.71 16.83
N GLN A 10 8.25 10.61 17.41
CA GLN A 10 8.05 10.26 18.81
C GLN A 10 8.62 11.34 19.73
N ASP A 11 9.84 11.80 19.49
CA ASP A 11 10.46 12.86 20.28
C ASP A 11 9.69 14.17 20.19
N HIS A 12 9.16 14.49 19.02
CA HIS A 12 8.35 15.69 18.83
C HIS A 12 7.01 15.63 19.57
N TYR A 13 6.32 14.48 19.53
CA TYR A 13 5.02 14.31 20.19
C TYR A 13 5.12 14.13 21.72
N LEU A 14 6.14 13.42 22.21
CA LEU A 14 6.36 13.21 23.65
C LEU A 14 6.80 14.48 24.40
N GLN A 15 7.42 15.44 23.69
CA GLN A 15 7.77 16.73 24.26
C GLN A 15 6.58 17.69 24.41
N THR A 16 5.47 17.43 23.72
CA THR A 16 4.34 18.38 23.64
C THR A 16 3.21 18.09 24.62
N GLU A 17 3.05 16.82 25.12
CA GLU A 17 1.99 16.48 26.09
C GLU A 17 2.43 15.42 27.11
N PRO A 18 2.71 15.81 28.36
CA PRO A 18 3.23 14.88 29.40
C PRO A 18 2.22 13.84 29.93
N GLN A 19 0.93 13.91 29.60
CA GLN A 19 -0.12 12.98 30.05
C GLN A 19 -1.16 12.64 29.00
N GLY A 20 -0.93 12.93 27.73
CA GLY A 20 -1.88 12.73 26.64
C GLY A 20 -1.82 11.32 26.03
N MET A 21 -2.93 10.89 25.45
CA MET A 21 -2.99 9.69 24.61
C MET A 21 -2.29 9.98 23.28
N ILE A 22 -1.30 9.17 22.91
CA ILE A 22 -0.63 9.24 21.60
C ILE A 22 -1.61 8.79 20.52
N THR A 23 -1.95 9.68 19.59
CA THR A 23 -2.87 9.37 18.50
C THR A 23 -2.13 9.42 17.17
N MET A 24 -2.23 8.36 16.35
CA MET A 24 -1.67 8.28 15.03
C MET A 24 -2.66 7.65 14.05
N SER A 25 -2.82 8.28 12.88
CA SER A 25 -3.59 7.75 11.76
C SER A 25 -2.67 7.53 10.56
N ILE A 26 -2.71 6.33 10.01
CA ILE A 26 -1.92 5.88 8.88
C ILE A 26 -2.88 5.36 7.83
N THR A 27 -2.78 5.85 6.60
CA THR A 27 -3.51 5.30 5.45
C THR A 27 -2.51 4.66 4.50
N SER A 28 -2.78 3.45 4.05
CA SER A 28 -1.82 2.65 3.30
C SER A 28 -2.52 1.78 2.26
N ARG A 29 -1.84 1.47 1.16
CA ARG A 29 -2.14 0.23 0.45
C ARG A 29 -1.79 -0.95 1.35
N TYR A 30 -2.30 -2.14 1.01
CA TYR A 30 -1.94 -3.33 1.78
C TYR A 30 -0.46 -3.68 1.62
N TYR A 31 0.32 -3.36 2.64
CA TYR A 31 1.72 -3.74 2.72
C TYR A 31 2.02 -4.44 4.05
N ILE A 32 2.50 -5.67 3.97
CA ILE A 32 2.86 -6.46 5.16
C ILE A 32 3.88 -5.72 6.04
N PHE A 33 4.82 -4.99 5.43
CA PHE A 33 5.83 -4.26 6.20
C PHE A 33 5.24 -3.10 7.00
N VAL A 34 4.17 -2.44 6.52
CA VAL A 34 3.47 -1.39 7.27
C VAL A 34 2.77 -1.99 8.49
N ALA A 35 2.05 -3.08 8.33
CA ALA A 35 1.40 -3.77 9.44
C ALA A 35 2.41 -4.22 10.51
N LYS A 36 3.57 -4.77 10.06
CA LYS A 36 4.67 -5.14 10.97
C LYS A 36 5.28 -3.92 11.69
N ALA A 37 5.42 -2.79 10.99
CA ALA A 37 5.92 -1.55 11.57
C ALA A 37 4.96 -1.03 12.64
N VAL A 38 3.65 -1.03 12.38
CA VAL A 38 2.62 -0.65 13.37
C VAL A 38 2.66 -1.56 14.59
N ALA A 39 2.76 -2.88 14.40
CA ALA A 39 2.88 -3.81 15.52
C ALA A 39 4.13 -3.56 16.37
N LYS A 40 5.27 -3.26 15.71
CA LYS A 40 6.51 -2.91 16.41
C LYS A 40 6.37 -1.59 17.17
N MET A 41 5.73 -0.60 16.56
CA MET A 41 5.45 0.69 17.19
C MET A 41 4.57 0.53 18.43
N ALA A 42 3.50 -0.28 18.36
CA ALA A 42 2.65 -0.58 19.51
C ALA A 42 3.45 -1.19 20.67
N ASN A 43 4.40 -2.07 20.38
CA ASN A 43 5.29 -2.64 21.40
C ASN A 43 6.24 -1.59 22.01
N LEU A 44 6.71 -0.62 21.24
CA LEU A 44 7.56 0.47 21.76
C LEU A 44 6.77 1.41 22.67
N LEU A 45 5.48 1.59 22.39
CA LEU A 45 4.57 2.47 23.14
C LEU A 45 3.84 1.78 24.29
N LYS A 46 4.22 0.55 24.66
CA LYS A 46 3.50 -0.28 25.65
C LYS A 46 3.29 0.39 27.02
N GLU A 47 4.15 1.32 27.41
CA GLU A 47 4.03 2.09 28.68
C GLU A 47 3.21 3.38 28.55
N HIS A 48 2.68 3.68 27.35
CA HIS A 48 1.91 4.88 27.06
C HIS A 48 0.49 4.51 26.62
N ASN A 49 -0.45 5.41 26.85
CA ASN A 49 -1.77 5.31 26.24
C ASN A 49 -1.67 5.73 24.77
N TYR A 50 -2.14 4.89 23.85
CA TYR A 50 -2.10 5.22 22.42
C TYR A 50 -3.35 4.77 21.69
N PHE A 51 -3.65 5.45 20.59
CA PHE A 51 -4.63 5.05 19.59
C PHE A 51 -3.98 5.15 18.21
N ILE A 52 -3.74 3.99 17.57
CA ILE A 52 -3.17 3.93 16.24
C ILE A 52 -4.27 3.43 15.30
N ARG A 53 -4.60 4.24 14.30
CA ARG A 53 -5.47 3.86 13.20
C ARG A 53 -4.62 3.49 11.99
N LEU A 54 -4.79 2.27 11.49
CA LEU A 54 -4.26 1.84 10.20
C LEU A 54 -5.46 1.59 9.29
N GLN A 55 -5.58 2.37 8.23
CA GLN A 55 -6.66 2.28 7.25
C GLN A 55 -6.09 1.86 5.90
N GLU A 56 -6.74 0.90 5.26
CA GLU A 56 -6.41 0.51 3.89
C GLU A 56 -7.24 1.34 2.90
N GLY A 57 -6.59 1.82 1.81
CA GLY A 57 -7.25 2.65 0.81
C GLY A 57 -6.56 2.58 -0.56
N LYS A 58 -7.19 3.20 -1.56
CA LYS A 58 -6.61 3.42 -2.88
C LYS A 58 -5.55 4.51 -2.81
N VAL A 59 -4.65 4.59 -3.80
CA VAL A 59 -3.59 5.61 -3.83
C VAL A 59 -4.17 7.02 -3.80
N SER A 60 -5.23 7.27 -4.57
CA SER A 60 -5.96 8.55 -4.57
C SER A 60 -6.50 8.94 -3.19
N ASP A 61 -7.12 7.96 -2.49
CA ASP A 61 -7.68 8.18 -1.16
C ASP A 61 -6.58 8.46 -0.14
N ILE A 62 -5.45 7.73 -0.23
CA ILE A 62 -4.30 7.91 0.64
C ILE A 62 -3.73 9.32 0.50
N ILE A 63 -3.52 9.79 -0.73
CA ILE A 63 -3.02 11.14 -1.01
C ILE A 63 -3.99 12.19 -0.42
N GLN A 64 -5.29 12.02 -0.65
CA GLN A 64 -6.32 12.93 -0.13
C GLN A 64 -6.41 12.89 1.41
N ASP A 65 -6.26 11.73 2.02
CA ASP A 65 -6.31 11.60 3.49
C ASP A 65 -5.14 12.32 4.16
N VAL A 66 -3.94 12.22 3.58
CA VAL A 66 -2.77 12.95 4.10
C VAL A 66 -2.90 14.45 3.82
N ALA A 67 -3.33 14.84 2.63
CA ALA A 67 -3.53 16.23 2.26
C ALA A 67 -4.57 16.92 3.16
N ALA A 68 -5.64 16.23 3.49
CA ALA A 68 -6.70 16.71 4.39
C ALA A 68 -6.35 16.53 5.88
N ARG A 69 -5.14 16.07 6.22
CA ARG A 69 -4.69 15.81 7.59
C ARG A 69 -5.57 14.80 8.36
N ARG A 70 -6.28 13.93 7.66
CA ARG A 70 -6.99 12.79 8.26
C ARG A 70 -6.04 11.67 8.65
N SER A 71 -4.91 11.58 7.95
CA SER A 71 -3.78 10.71 8.30
C SER A 71 -2.49 11.51 8.33
N GLN A 72 -1.62 11.19 9.30
CA GLN A 72 -0.29 11.79 9.41
C GLN A 72 0.68 11.18 8.40
N LEU A 73 0.48 9.91 8.04
CA LEU A 73 1.32 9.19 7.08
C LEU A 73 0.47 8.47 6.05
N GLY A 74 0.97 8.49 4.80
CA GLY A 74 0.45 7.70 3.70
C GLY A 74 1.52 6.78 3.14
N PHE A 75 1.17 5.51 2.86
CA PHE A 75 2.08 4.59 2.17
C PHE A 75 1.51 4.21 0.82
N ILE A 76 2.20 4.59 -0.23
CA ILE A 76 1.84 4.31 -1.61
C ILE A 76 2.99 3.62 -2.34
N SER A 77 2.67 2.95 -3.44
CA SER A 77 3.63 2.58 -4.48
C SER A 77 3.22 3.22 -5.79
N TYR A 78 4.20 3.52 -6.59
CA TYR A 78 4.01 3.94 -7.97
C TYR A 78 5.07 3.28 -8.86
N TYR A 79 4.88 3.39 -10.15
CA TYR A 79 5.73 2.79 -11.17
C TYR A 79 6.34 3.88 -12.05
N ASP A 80 7.39 3.55 -12.77
CA ASP A 80 8.03 4.51 -13.68
C ASP A 80 7.03 5.12 -14.69
N THR A 81 6.04 4.33 -15.10
CA THR A 81 5.02 4.74 -16.07
C THR A 81 4.01 5.76 -15.54
N ASN A 82 3.79 5.84 -14.22
CA ASN A 82 2.88 6.81 -13.61
C ASN A 82 3.58 7.74 -12.61
N ALA A 83 4.92 7.71 -12.58
CA ALA A 83 5.73 8.48 -11.64
C ALA A 83 5.48 9.99 -11.76
N GLU A 84 5.50 10.52 -12.97
CA GLU A 84 5.28 11.96 -13.22
C GLU A 84 3.90 12.40 -12.72
N PHE A 85 2.87 11.58 -12.98
CA PHE A 85 1.52 11.86 -12.54
C PHE A 85 1.43 11.88 -11.00
N ILE A 86 1.98 10.86 -10.33
CA ILE A 86 1.98 10.78 -8.86
C ILE A 86 2.77 11.96 -8.26
N GLN A 87 3.93 12.29 -8.81
CA GLN A 87 4.72 13.44 -8.35
C GLN A 87 3.96 14.76 -8.47
N HIS A 88 3.30 15.00 -9.63
CA HIS A 88 2.47 16.18 -9.82
C HIS A 88 1.34 16.27 -8.79
N GLU A 89 0.66 15.13 -8.46
CA GLU A 89 -0.38 15.14 -7.45
C GLU A 89 0.16 15.40 -6.04
N LEU A 90 1.32 14.85 -5.70
CA LEU A 90 1.97 15.13 -4.42
C LEU A 90 2.36 16.60 -4.29
N GLU A 91 2.93 17.21 -5.34
CA GLU A 91 3.25 18.64 -5.39
C GLU A 91 2.00 19.52 -5.26
N ARG A 92 0.95 19.17 -6.00
CA ARG A 92 -0.35 19.86 -5.96
C ARG A 92 -0.93 19.97 -4.55
N PHE A 93 -0.74 18.92 -3.75
CA PHE A 93 -1.20 18.87 -2.36
C PHE A 93 -0.12 19.27 -1.36
N ASN A 94 1.04 19.71 -1.81
CA ASN A 94 2.20 20.09 -0.98
C ASN A 94 2.60 18.96 -0.01
N LEU A 95 2.67 17.74 -0.54
CA LEU A 95 3.08 16.55 0.19
C LEU A 95 4.51 16.18 -0.13
N GLU A 96 5.26 15.77 0.88
CA GLU A 96 6.62 15.28 0.75
C GLU A 96 6.60 13.75 0.59
N PHE A 97 7.40 13.25 -0.37
CA PHE A 97 7.54 11.81 -0.61
C PHE A 97 8.94 11.32 -0.28
N HIS A 98 9.00 10.28 0.57
CA HIS A 98 10.25 9.62 0.94
C HIS A 98 10.25 8.19 0.41
N SER A 99 11.16 7.88 -0.52
CA SER A 99 11.32 6.53 -1.04
C SER A 99 11.87 5.59 0.04
N LEU A 100 11.17 4.49 0.29
CA LEU A 100 11.57 3.47 1.28
C LEU A 100 12.30 2.29 0.62
N CYS A 101 11.80 1.81 -0.50
CA CYS A 101 12.38 0.70 -1.26
C CYS A 101 11.85 0.70 -2.69
N SER A 102 12.56 0.01 -3.56
CA SER A 102 12.14 -0.30 -4.92
C SER A 102 12.06 -1.82 -5.07
N ASN A 103 11.00 -2.32 -5.72
CA ASN A 103 10.77 -3.73 -5.93
C ASN A 103 10.29 -3.98 -7.35
N GLN A 104 10.46 -5.22 -7.82
CA GLN A 104 9.90 -5.66 -9.09
C GLN A 104 8.50 -6.26 -8.88
N LEU A 105 7.68 -6.20 -9.93
CA LEU A 105 6.40 -6.90 -9.94
C LEU A 105 6.62 -8.41 -10.03
N HIS A 106 5.83 -9.15 -9.27
CA HIS A 106 5.84 -10.60 -9.24
C HIS A 106 4.44 -11.15 -9.42
N VAL A 107 4.34 -12.28 -10.11
CA VAL A 107 3.09 -13.03 -10.21
C VAL A 107 2.86 -13.79 -8.91
N PHE A 108 1.67 -13.66 -8.36
CA PHE A 108 1.24 -14.42 -7.20
C PHE A 108 0.30 -15.55 -7.64
N LEU A 109 0.69 -16.79 -7.36
CA LEU A 109 -0.02 -18.01 -7.76
C LEU A 109 -0.27 -18.91 -6.56
N SER A 110 -1.34 -19.73 -6.63
CA SER A 110 -1.48 -20.89 -5.73
C SER A 110 -0.29 -21.83 -5.92
N LYS A 111 0.16 -22.46 -4.84
CA LYS A 111 1.18 -23.53 -4.89
C LYS A 111 0.78 -24.71 -5.78
N ASN A 112 -0.51 -24.89 -6.01
CA ASN A 112 -1.08 -25.95 -6.83
C ASN A 112 -1.33 -25.51 -8.28
N HIS A 113 -1.02 -24.26 -8.63
CA HIS A 113 -1.19 -23.74 -9.99
C HIS A 113 -0.25 -24.48 -10.95
N PRO A 114 -0.70 -24.82 -12.20
CA PRO A 114 0.15 -25.51 -13.16
C PRO A 114 1.50 -24.83 -13.42
N LEU A 115 1.55 -23.49 -13.36
CA LEU A 115 2.78 -22.72 -13.54
C LEU A 115 3.60 -22.52 -12.25
N ALA A 116 3.20 -23.08 -11.10
CA ALA A 116 3.88 -22.82 -9.82
C ALA A 116 5.32 -23.36 -9.77
N LYS A 117 5.68 -24.30 -10.66
CA LYS A 117 7.04 -24.88 -10.77
C LYS A 117 7.86 -24.30 -11.91
N GLU A 118 7.29 -23.41 -12.70
CA GLU A 118 7.99 -22.78 -13.81
C GLU A 118 9.01 -21.77 -13.27
N PRO A 119 10.27 -21.88 -13.68
CA PRO A 119 11.33 -20.98 -13.20
C PRO A 119 11.15 -19.54 -13.70
N ASN A 120 10.53 -19.39 -14.88
CA ASN A 120 10.25 -18.09 -15.50
C ASN A 120 8.83 -18.09 -16.06
N ILE A 121 8.02 -17.16 -15.57
CA ILE A 121 6.64 -16.99 -16.03
C ILE A 121 6.56 -15.75 -16.91
N THR A 122 6.06 -15.92 -18.13
CA THR A 122 5.79 -14.82 -19.05
C THR A 122 4.32 -14.46 -19.04
N LEU A 123 3.98 -13.24 -19.44
CA LEU A 123 2.58 -12.78 -19.52
C LEU A 123 1.74 -13.67 -20.45
N SER A 124 2.32 -14.16 -21.56
CA SER A 124 1.63 -15.06 -22.48
C SER A 124 1.25 -16.40 -21.85
N MET A 125 2.05 -16.91 -20.93
CA MET A 125 1.74 -18.14 -20.19
C MET A 125 0.55 -17.96 -19.22
N LEU A 126 0.29 -16.75 -18.78
CA LEU A 126 -0.82 -16.42 -17.87
C LEU A 126 -2.16 -16.26 -18.61
N SER A 127 -2.12 -15.96 -19.90
CA SER A 127 -3.32 -15.65 -20.71
C SER A 127 -4.47 -16.69 -20.64
N PRO A 128 -4.22 -18.01 -20.55
CA PRO A 128 -5.29 -19.00 -20.45
C PRO A 128 -5.98 -19.05 -19.08
N TYR A 129 -5.37 -18.48 -18.06
CA TYR A 129 -5.85 -18.58 -16.67
C TYR A 129 -6.67 -17.38 -16.24
N PRO A 130 -7.57 -17.56 -15.25
CA PRO A 130 -8.30 -16.44 -14.66
C PRO A 130 -7.35 -15.46 -13.98
N TYR A 131 -7.62 -14.17 -14.16
CA TYR A 131 -6.89 -13.09 -13.52
C TYR A 131 -7.71 -12.51 -12.37
N ILE A 132 -7.07 -12.35 -11.22
CA ILE A 132 -7.69 -11.71 -10.06
C ILE A 132 -7.03 -10.35 -9.86
N PHE A 133 -7.84 -9.32 -9.79
CA PHE A 133 -7.35 -7.94 -9.65
C PHE A 133 -8.19 -7.16 -8.63
N TYR A 134 -7.64 -6.04 -8.17
CA TYR A 134 -8.39 -5.12 -7.34
C TYR A 134 -9.35 -4.30 -8.21
N ASP A 135 -10.61 -4.25 -7.78
CA ASP A 135 -11.55 -3.29 -8.34
C ASP A 135 -11.14 -1.87 -7.92
N GLY A 136 -10.29 -1.27 -8.72
CA GLY A 136 -9.86 0.12 -8.58
C GLY A 136 -10.99 1.12 -8.82
N GLY A 137 -12.17 0.66 -9.31
CA GLY A 137 -13.20 1.53 -9.87
C GLY A 137 -12.72 2.18 -11.17
N ASN A 138 -13.50 3.09 -11.71
CA ASN A 138 -13.05 3.97 -12.79
C ASN A 138 -12.05 4.98 -12.24
N ASP A 139 -10.80 4.57 -12.14
CA ASP A 139 -9.70 5.49 -11.85
C ASP A 139 -9.12 5.99 -13.18
N PRO A 140 -9.52 7.19 -13.66
CA PRO A 140 -9.07 7.72 -14.92
C PRO A 140 -7.59 8.13 -14.91
N TYR A 141 -6.94 8.05 -13.75
CA TYR A 141 -5.62 8.64 -13.53
C TYR A 141 -4.50 7.61 -13.41
N GLY A 142 -4.78 6.32 -13.64
CA GLY A 142 -3.73 5.31 -13.66
C GLY A 142 -3.07 5.03 -12.31
N TYR A 143 -3.78 5.25 -11.21
CA TYR A 143 -3.31 4.88 -9.86
C TYR A 143 -3.34 3.37 -9.61
N THR A 144 -3.93 2.60 -10.53
CA THR A 144 -4.12 1.17 -10.33
C THR A 144 -2.93 0.36 -10.84
N GLU A 145 -2.61 -0.70 -10.14
CA GLU A 145 -1.56 -1.66 -10.52
C GLU A 145 -1.89 -2.38 -11.84
N GLU A 146 -3.16 -2.40 -12.23
CA GLU A 146 -3.70 -3.08 -13.41
C GLU A 146 -3.36 -2.38 -14.74
N VAL A 147 -2.96 -1.13 -14.72
CA VAL A 147 -2.51 -0.38 -15.93
C VAL A 147 -1.36 -1.10 -16.66
N PHE A 148 -0.64 -1.97 -15.95
CA PHE A 148 0.50 -2.71 -16.51
C PHE A 148 0.14 -4.05 -17.15
N PHE A 149 -1.12 -4.47 -17.11
CA PHE A 149 -1.53 -5.71 -17.75
C PHE A 149 -1.94 -5.42 -19.22
N PRO A 150 -1.04 -5.61 -20.20
CA PRO A 150 -1.33 -5.29 -21.60
C PRO A 150 -2.36 -6.25 -22.21
N VAL A 151 -2.80 -7.25 -21.47
CA VAL A 151 -3.75 -8.26 -21.93
C VAL A 151 -4.97 -8.20 -21.03
N HIS A 152 -6.12 -7.82 -21.59
CA HIS A 152 -7.41 -7.99 -20.92
C HIS A 152 -7.73 -9.49 -20.89
N PRO A 153 -7.59 -10.17 -19.74
CA PRO A 153 -7.85 -11.59 -19.67
C PRO A 153 -9.35 -11.85 -19.94
N GLN A 154 -9.65 -12.88 -20.73
CA GLN A 154 -11.03 -13.27 -21.03
C GLN A 154 -11.80 -13.71 -19.77
N LYS A 155 -11.07 -14.11 -18.72
CA LYS A 155 -11.62 -14.54 -17.44
C LYS A 155 -10.97 -13.70 -16.34
N SER A 156 -11.78 -12.94 -15.64
CA SER A 156 -11.27 -12.08 -14.57
C SER A 156 -12.23 -12.05 -13.38
N ILE A 157 -11.66 -11.85 -12.21
CA ILE A 157 -12.38 -11.69 -10.94
C ILE A 157 -11.90 -10.40 -10.31
N ALA A 158 -12.81 -9.45 -10.14
CA ALA A 158 -12.54 -8.23 -9.41
C ALA A 158 -12.82 -8.41 -7.93
N VAL A 159 -11.91 -7.94 -7.07
CA VAL A 159 -12.06 -7.98 -5.62
C VAL A 159 -11.78 -6.61 -5.02
N SER A 160 -12.45 -6.31 -3.92
CA SER A 160 -12.30 -5.03 -3.22
C SER A 160 -11.28 -5.07 -2.08
N ASP A 161 -10.87 -6.26 -1.65
CA ASP A 161 -9.97 -6.43 -0.51
C ASP A 161 -8.97 -7.59 -0.69
N ARG A 162 -7.88 -7.51 0.06
CA ARG A 162 -6.78 -8.47 0.01
C ARG A 162 -7.16 -9.85 0.55
N SER A 163 -8.03 -9.92 1.54
CA SER A 163 -8.42 -11.20 2.14
C SER A 163 -9.19 -12.04 1.15
N SER A 164 -10.14 -11.44 0.43
CA SER A 164 -10.87 -12.08 -0.66
C SER A 164 -9.93 -12.56 -1.75
N MET A 165 -8.99 -11.70 -2.20
CA MET A 165 -7.98 -12.09 -3.20
C MET A 165 -7.18 -13.32 -2.75
N LEU A 166 -6.63 -13.31 -1.54
CA LEU A 166 -5.82 -14.41 -1.03
C LEU A 166 -6.61 -15.71 -0.86
N ASN A 167 -7.88 -15.63 -0.48
CA ASN A 167 -8.74 -16.80 -0.31
C ASN A 167 -9.15 -17.42 -1.66
N ILE A 168 -9.30 -16.62 -2.71
CA ILE A 168 -9.63 -17.13 -4.05
C ILE A 168 -8.39 -17.78 -4.69
N ILE A 169 -7.19 -17.26 -4.44
CA ILE A 169 -5.93 -17.79 -5.03
C ILE A 169 -5.48 -19.09 -4.34
N ARG A 170 -5.82 -19.34 -3.09
CA ARG A 170 -5.42 -20.54 -2.34
C ARG A 170 -6.08 -21.80 -2.85
#